data_92783ac328143f599d32067b2a5cdf7f
#
_entry.id   92783ac328143f599d32067b2a5cdf7f
#
_cell.length_a   1.000
_cell.length_b   1.000
_cell.length_c   1.000
_cell.angle_alpha   90.00
_cell.angle_beta   90.00
_cell.angle_gamma   90.00
#
_symmetry.space_group_name_H-M   'P 1'
#
loop_
_entity.id
_entity.type
_entity.pdbx_description
1 polymer ?
#
loop_
_entity_poly.entity_id
_entity_poly.type
_entity_poly.pdbx_seq_one_letter_code
_entity_poly.pdbx_strand_id
1 'polypeptide(L)'
;MLFTETALRGAFILDLEKRGDERGFFARMFCQKEFEAHGLKPVIAQANIASSARRGTLRGMHFQFPPAAETKLVRCTRGAILDIIVDLRPESPTYLKHVSVELSQDNYRALFVPERFAHGYQCLTDHTETTYHVGEFYTPDAEGGLMYNDPRLRLEWPLPVTSISPKDAKWKLLDEVEGEVRRRMAATA
;
A
#
# COMPACT_ATOMS: atom_id res chain seq x y z
N MET A 1 6.81 13.24 -13.03
CA MET A 1 5.76 12.86 -12.05
C MET A 1 5.82 13.84 -10.89
N LEU A 2 4.70 14.13 -10.26
CA LEU A 2 4.64 14.99 -9.08
C LEU A 2 4.63 14.10 -7.84
N PHE A 3 5.64 14.27 -6.99
CA PHE A 3 5.80 13.51 -5.74
C PHE A 3 5.37 14.40 -4.57
N THR A 4 4.39 13.95 -3.80
CA THR A 4 3.93 14.63 -2.59
C THR A 4 4.13 13.69 -1.40
N GLU A 5 5.06 14.03 -0.51
CA GLU A 5 5.29 13.24 0.70
C GLU A 5 4.06 13.32 1.62
N THR A 6 3.64 12.18 2.16
CA THR A 6 2.53 12.11 3.11
C THR A 6 2.98 12.49 4.52
N ALA A 7 2.07 12.46 5.49
CA ALA A 7 2.43 12.62 6.91
C ALA A 7 3.31 11.45 7.45
N LEU A 8 3.42 10.34 6.70
CA LEU A 8 4.28 9.21 7.05
C LEU A 8 5.57 9.26 6.23
N ARG A 9 6.67 9.56 6.88
CA ARG A 9 7.97 9.77 6.22
C ARG A 9 8.34 8.65 5.26
N GLY A 10 8.68 9.03 4.02
CA GLY A 10 9.07 8.13 2.94
C GLY A 10 7.90 7.55 2.14
N ALA A 11 6.66 7.76 2.57
CA ALA A 11 5.47 7.41 1.80
C ALA A 11 5.02 8.59 0.94
N PHE A 12 4.80 8.36 -0.37
CA PHE A 12 4.51 9.41 -1.33
C PHE A 12 3.25 9.11 -2.13
N ILE A 13 2.46 10.17 -2.34
CA ILE A 13 1.44 10.21 -3.37
C ILE A 13 2.11 10.66 -4.68
N LEU A 14 1.87 9.93 -5.76
CA LEU A 14 2.40 10.23 -7.08
C LEU A 14 1.27 10.60 -8.04
N ASP A 15 1.25 11.86 -8.48
CA ASP A 15 0.34 12.32 -9.51
C ASP A 15 1.06 12.34 -10.88
N LEU A 16 0.29 12.12 -11.95
CA LEU A 16 0.83 12.09 -13.31
C LEU A 16 0.93 13.49 -13.92
N GLU A 17 2.06 13.81 -14.53
CA GLU A 17 2.20 14.95 -15.43
C GLU A 17 1.71 14.54 -16.81
N LYS A 18 0.43 14.81 -17.07
CA LYS A 18 -0.25 14.45 -18.31
C LYS A 18 0.14 15.39 -19.45
N ARG A 19 0.56 14.82 -20.57
CA ARG A 19 0.76 15.51 -21.85
C ARG A 19 -0.39 15.14 -22.77
N GLY A 20 -1.39 16.04 -22.87
CA GLY A 20 -2.62 15.81 -23.59
C GLY A 20 -2.58 16.33 -25.02
N ASP A 21 -3.31 15.64 -25.93
CA ASP A 21 -3.67 16.07 -27.28
C ASP A 21 -5.06 15.53 -27.63
N GLU A 22 -5.51 15.67 -28.86
CA GLU A 22 -6.82 15.19 -29.33
C GLU A 22 -7.05 13.68 -29.21
N ARG A 23 -6.01 12.89 -29.04
CA ARG A 23 -6.08 11.42 -28.83
C ARG A 23 -6.23 11.03 -27.36
N GLY A 24 -6.08 11.98 -26.40
CA GLY A 24 -6.05 11.75 -24.97
C GLY A 24 -4.78 12.30 -24.34
N PHE A 25 -4.07 11.50 -23.53
CA PHE A 25 -2.81 11.94 -22.93
C PHE A 25 -1.77 10.82 -22.88
N PHE A 26 -0.52 11.24 -22.85
CA PHE A 26 0.62 10.42 -22.46
C PHE A 26 1.15 10.92 -21.10
N ALA A 27 1.52 9.98 -20.21
CA ALA A 27 2.20 10.32 -18.96
C ALA A 27 3.17 9.20 -18.55
N ARG A 28 4.26 9.59 -17.91
CA ARG A 28 5.18 8.64 -17.30
C ARG A 28 4.62 8.23 -15.94
N MET A 29 4.53 6.91 -15.67
CA MET A 29 4.00 6.37 -14.43
C MET A 29 5.07 5.78 -13.49
N PHE A 30 6.29 5.57 -14.00
CA PHE A 30 7.47 5.13 -13.25
C PHE A 30 8.73 5.62 -13.95
N CYS A 31 9.71 6.06 -13.18
CA CYS A 31 11.05 6.39 -13.68
C CYS A 31 12.08 6.22 -12.56
N GLN A 32 13.01 5.31 -12.74
CA GLN A 32 14.06 5.02 -11.76
C GLN A 32 14.77 6.29 -11.29
N LYS A 33 15.21 7.16 -12.20
CA LYS A 33 15.92 8.41 -11.89
C LYS A 33 15.07 9.38 -11.06
N GLU A 34 13.76 9.45 -11.32
CA GLU A 34 12.88 10.34 -10.56
C GLU A 34 12.65 9.80 -9.13
N PHE A 35 12.55 8.47 -8.97
CA PHE A 35 12.47 7.84 -7.64
C PHE A 35 13.76 8.07 -6.84
N GLU A 36 14.92 7.80 -7.44
CA GLU A 36 16.24 8.04 -6.83
C GLU A 36 16.43 9.50 -6.40
N ALA A 37 15.98 10.47 -7.22
CA ALA A 37 16.04 11.89 -6.89
C ALA A 37 15.20 12.28 -5.66
N HIS A 38 14.18 11.48 -5.31
CA HIS A 38 13.38 11.63 -4.10
C HIS A 38 13.83 10.71 -2.95
N GLY A 39 15.00 10.04 -3.09
CA GLY A 39 15.52 9.11 -2.10
C GLY A 39 14.73 7.80 -1.97
N LEU A 40 13.95 7.47 -2.98
CA LEU A 40 13.13 6.25 -3.01
C LEU A 40 13.88 5.11 -3.70
N LYS A 41 13.69 3.89 -3.19
CA LYS A 41 14.24 2.66 -3.79
C LYS A 41 13.49 2.34 -5.09
N PRO A 42 14.16 2.39 -6.26
CA PRO A 42 13.49 2.27 -7.57
C PRO A 42 13.42 0.83 -8.08
N VAL A 43 13.54 -0.15 -7.19
CA VAL A 43 13.55 -1.58 -7.56
C VAL A 43 12.12 -2.05 -7.78
N ILE A 44 11.90 -2.76 -8.89
CA ILE A 44 10.68 -3.53 -9.16
C ILE A 44 11.10 -4.98 -9.35
N ALA A 45 10.89 -5.80 -8.32
CA ALA A 45 11.17 -7.23 -8.37
C ALA A 45 10.01 -8.01 -8.99
N GLN A 46 8.77 -7.62 -8.68
CA GLN A 46 7.56 -8.23 -9.23
C GLN A 46 6.50 -7.18 -9.52
N ALA A 47 5.67 -7.42 -10.53
CA ALA A 47 4.49 -6.63 -10.87
C ALA A 47 3.26 -7.53 -10.83
N ASN A 48 2.23 -7.10 -10.11
CA ASN A 48 1.03 -7.87 -9.84
C ASN A 48 -0.21 -7.10 -10.25
N ILE A 49 -1.27 -7.83 -10.56
CA ILE A 49 -2.61 -7.30 -10.78
C ILE A 49 -3.60 -8.02 -9.88
N ALA A 50 -4.52 -7.28 -9.29
CA ALA A 50 -5.64 -7.83 -8.53
C ALA A 50 -6.95 -7.30 -9.09
N SER A 51 -7.89 -8.21 -9.36
CA SER A 51 -9.24 -7.87 -9.77
C SER A 51 -10.23 -8.25 -8.66
N SER A 52 -11.17 -7.35 -8.38
CA SER A 52 -12.19 -7.51 -7.34
C SER A 52 -13.56 -7.20 -7.92
N ALA A 53 -14.45 -8.20 -7.89
CA ALA A 53 -15.76 -8.09 -8.55
C ALA A 53 -16.72 -7.15 -7.82
N ARG A 54 -16.61 -7.02 -6.49
CA ARG A 54 -17.60 -6.35 -5.66
C ARG A 54 -17.06 -5.15 -4.93
N ARG A 55 -17.84 -4.08 -4.91
CA ARG A 55 -17.69 -2.95 -4.00
C ARG A 55 -17.65 -3.44 -2.55
N GLY A 56 -16.83 -2.83 -1.70
CA GLY A 56 -16.65 -3.25 -0.30
C GLY A 56 -15.72 -4.43 -0.11
N THR A 57 -15.14 -5.02 -1.20
CA THR A 57 -14.08 -6.02 -1.08
C THR A 57 -12.88 -5.40 -0.37
N LEU A 58 -12.38 -6.10 0.66
CA LEU A 58 -11.23 -5.67 1.44
C LEU A 58 -10.07 -6.65 1.25
N ARG A 59 -8.86 -6.13 1.12
CA ARG A 59 -7.59 -6.88 1.07
C ARG A 59 -6.59 -6.23 2.00
N GLY A 60 -6.02 -6.98 2.92
CA GLY A 60 -5.03 -6.47 3.88
C GLY A 60 -5.36 -6.83 5.32
N MET A 61 -4.62 -6.30 6.28
CA MET A 61 -3.39 -5.49 6.14
C MET A 61 -2.19 -6.41 5.95
N HIS A 62 -1.42 -6.24 4.92
CA HIS A 62 -0.30 -7.13 4.56
C HIS A 62 1.05 -6.43 4.62
N PHE A 63 2.08 -7.18 4.98
CA PHE A 63 3.48 -6.75 4.92
C PHE A 63 4.40 -7.97 4.83
N GLN A 64 5.68 -7.74 4.52
CA GLN A 64 6.74 -8.71 4.73
C GLN A 64 7.73 -8.16 5.76
N PHE A 65 8.19 -9.05 6.64
CA PHE A 65 9.24 -8.72 7.59
C PHE A 65 10.62 -8.65 6.93
N PRO A 66 11.54 -7.80 7.42
CA PRO A 66 12.95 -7.91 7.06
C PRO A 66 13.51 -9.33 7.26
N PRO A 67 14.46 -9.82 6.42
CA PRO A 67 15.12 -9.06 5.35
C PRO A 67 14.34 -8.96 4.04
N ALA A 68 13.16 -9.59 3.93
CA ALA A 68 12.32 -9.58 2.73
C ALA A 68 11.27 -8.45 2.73
N ALA A 69 11.50 -7.38 3.51
CA ALA A 69 10.60 -6.23 3.50
C ALA A 69 10.53 -5.60 2.11
N GLU A 70 9.32 -5.28 1.67
CA GLU A 70 9.05 -4.81 0.31
C GLU A 70 8.53 -3.38 0.28
N THR A 71 8.96 -2.60 -0.70
CA THR A 71 8.25 -1.39 -1.11
C THR A 71 7.09 -1.76 -2.03
N LYS A 72 6.04 -0.92 -2.08
CA LYS A 72 4.96 -1.09 -3.05
C LYS A 72 4.70 0.24 -3.78
N LEU A 73 4.43 0.15 -5.08
CA LEU A 73 3.85 1.23 -5.87
C LEU A 73 2.48 0.77 -6.33
N VAL A 74 1.43 1.27 -5.69
CA VAL A 74 0.04 0.85 -5.88
C VAL A 74 -0.71 1.83 -6.77
N ARG A 75 -1.52 1.33 -7.71
CA ARG A 75 -2.38 2.13 -8.58
C ARG A 75 -3.70 1.40 -8.84
N CYS A 76 -4.80 2.15 -8.85
CA CYS A 76 -6.09 1.64 -9.32
C CYS A 76 -6.24 1.95 -10.81
N THR A 77 -6.36 0.90 -11.64
CA THR A 77 -6.45 1.01 -13.11
C THR A 77 -7.88 0.93 -13.62
N ARG A 78 -8.79 0.42 -12.79
CA ARG A 78 -10.25 0.42 -13.05
C ARG A 78 -11.00 0.61 -11.75
N GLY A 79 -12.02 1.46 -11.75
CA GLY A 79 -12.80 1.78 -10.57
C GLY A 79 -12.04 2.66 -9.58
N ALA A 80 -12.28 2.45 -8.29
CA ALA A 80 -11.68 3.22 -7.21
C ALA A 80 -11.47 2.37 -5.96
N ILE A 81 -10.42 2.69 -5.20
CA ILE A 81 -10.10 2.09 -3.89
C ILE A 81 -9.79 3.18 -2.87
N LEU A 82 -10.09 2.90 -1.60
CA LEU A 82 -9.41 3.58 -0.49
C LEU A 82 -8.22 2.72 -0.09
N ASP A 83 -7.03 3.24 -0.31
CA ASP A 83 -5.76 2.59 0.00
C ASP A 83 -5.24 3.10 1.34
N ILE A 84 -4.91 2.19 2.28
CA ILE A 84 -4.47 2.55 3.63
C ILE A 84 -3.12 1.90 3.91
N ILE A 85 -2.20 2.71 4.47
CA ILE A 85 -0.90 2.26 4.93
C ILE A 85 -0.67 2.63 6.38
N VAL A 86 0.00 1.75 7.13
CA VAL A 86 0.33 1.93 8.55
C VAL A 86 1.84 1.82 8.72
N ASP A 87 2.46 2.77 9.39
CA ASP A 87 3.90 2.73 9.71
C ASP A 87 4.15 1.72 10.84
N LEU A 88 4.91 0.65 10.54
CA LEU A 88 5.28 -0.39 11.51
C LEU A 88 6.73 -0.28 12.00
N ARG A 89 7.46 0.78 11.66
CA ARG A 89 8.84 1.03 12.09
C ARG A 89 8.88 1.48 13.55
N PRO A 90 9.38 0.67 14.49
CA PRO A 90 9.32 0.99 15.93
C PRO A 90 10.07 2.26 16.32
N GLU A 91 11.09 2.63 15.56
CA GLU A 91 11.92 3.83 15.75
C GLU A 91 11.29 5.08 15.13
N SER A 92 10.23 4.94 14.36
CA SER A 92 9.59 6.08 13.67
C SER A 92 8.73 6.92 14.64
N PRO A 93 8.76 8.26 14.54
CA PRO A 93 7.84 9.11 15.29
C PRO A 93 6.37 8.92 14.86
N THR A 94 6.15 8.25 13.73
CA THR A 94 4.82 7.93 13.21
C THR A 94 4.45 6.46 13.38
N TYR A 95 5.15 5.73 14.26
CA TYR A 95 4.81 4.33 14.56
C TYR A 95 3.33 4.16 14.88
N LEU A 96 2.67 3.19 14.20
CA LEU A 96 1.23 2.90 14.24
C LEU A 96 0.31 4.03 13.75
N LYS A 97 0.84 5.11 13.20
CA LYS A 97 0.03 6.08 12.46
C LYS A 97 -0.25 5.54 11.06
N HIS A 98 -1.37 6.00 10.50
CA HIS A 98 -1.78 5.61 9.16
C HIS A 98 -2.15 6.83 8.31
N VAL A 99 -2.15 6.65 7.01
CA VAL A 99 -2.76 7.54 6.03
C VAL A 99 -3.65 6.73 5.10
N SER A 100 -4.72 7.38 4.63
CA SER A 100 -5.67 6.84 3.67
C SER A 100 -5.66 7.70 2.41
N VAL A 101 -5.59 7.07 1.24
CA VAL A 101 -5.54 7.76 -0.05
C VAL A 101 -6.51 7.11 -1.02
N GLU A 102 -7.37 7.90 -1.64
CA GLU A 102 -8.19 7.42 -2.75
C GLU A 102 -7.35 7.31 -4.01
N LEU A 103 -7.30 6.09 -4.58
CA LEU A 103 -6.71 5.80 -5.88
C LEU A 103 -7.82 5.37 -6.83
N SER A 104 -7.88 5.96 -8.03
CA SER A 104 -8.93 5.64 -9.00
C SER A 104 -8.43 5.73 -10.44
N GLN A 105 -9.19 5.10 -11.33
CA GLN A 105 -8.99 5.24 -12.77
C GLN A 105 -9.08 6.69 -13.24
N ASP A 106 -9.80 7.56 -12.52
CA ASP A 106 -10.04 8.94 -12.92
C ASP A 106 -8.93 9.89 -12.44
N ASN A 107 -8.41 9.68 -11.21
CA ASN A 107 -7.31 10.49 -10.69
C ASN A 107 -5.94 10.04 -11.18
N TYR A 108 -5.78 8.79 -11.64
CA TYR A 108 -4.51 8.18 -12.07
C TYR A 108 -3.41 8.21 -11.02
N ARG A 109 -3.79 8.44 -9.78
CA ARG A 109 -2.86 8.56 -8.65
C ARG A 109 -2.24 7.21 -8.31
N ALA A 110 -1.02 7.24 -7.80
CA ALA A 110 -0.40 6.09 -7.18
C ALA A 110 0.05 6.42 -5.76
N LEU A 111 0.15 5.39 -4.92
CA LEU A 111 0.76 5.48 -3.59
C LEU A 111 2.05 4.65 -3.58
N PHE A 112 3.16 5.30 -3.21
CA PHE A 112 4.40 4.61 -2.88
C PHE A 112 4.42 4.31 -1.39
N VAL A 113 4.50 3.03 -1.07
CA VAL A 113 4.52 2.48 0.28
C VAL A 113 5.95 2.04 0.59
N PRO A 114 6.60 2.59 1.62
CA PRO A 114 7.94 2.16 2.04
C PRO A 114 7.97 0.74 2.59
N GLU A 115 9.18 0.18 2.71
CA GLU A 115 9.42 -1.04 3.47
C GLU A 115 8.95 -0.87 4.92
N ARG A 116 8.54 -1.97 5.56
CA ARG A 116 8.09 -2.02 6.96
C ARG A 116 6.82 -1.20 7.24
N PHE A 117 5.95 -1.14 6.23
CA PHE A 117 4.58 -0.64 6.37
C PHE A 117 3.58 -1.79 6.17
N ALA A 118 2.49 -1.77 6.93
CA ALA A 118 1.33 -2.58 6.58
C ALA A 118 0.51 -1.83 5.52
N HIS A 119 -0.05 -2.58 4.57
CA HIS A 119 -0.82 -2.06 3.45
C HIS A 119 -2.11 -2.85 3.28
N GLY A 120 -3.19 -2.16 3.00
CA GLY A 120 -4.47 -2.74 2.64
C GLY A 120 -5.37 -1.73 1.94
N TYR A 121 -6.41 -2.23 1.28
CA TYR A 121 -7.36 -1.37 0.60
C TYR A 121 -8.77 -1.92 0.58
N GLN A 122 -9.74 -1.03 0.43
CA GLN A 122 -11.13 -1.36 0.20
C GLN A 122 -11.59 -0.86 -1.17
N CYS A 123 -12.24 -1.73 -1.95
CA CYS A 123 -12.84 -1.37 -3.24
C CYS A 123 -14.06 -0.45 -3.04
N LEU A 124 -14.05 0.73 -3.65
CA LEU A 124 -15.13 1.71 -3.59
C LEU A 124 -16.16 1.52 -4.70
N THR A 125 -15.82 0.73 -5.72
CA THR A 125 -16.68 0.41 -6.87
C THR A 125 -16.69 -1.09 -7.14
N ASP A 126 -17.66 -1.55 -7.92
CA ASP A 126 -17.64 -2.90 -8.49
C ASP A 126 -16.57 -2.97 -9.60
N HIS A 127 -16.15 -4.20 -9.92
CA HIS A 127 -15.17 -4.49 -10.99
C HIS A 127 -13.89 -3.66 -10.90
N THR A 128 -13.39 -3.49 -9.68
CA THR A 128 -12.14 -2.74 -9.40
C THR A 128 -10.92 -3.56 -9.80
N GLU A 129 -9.95 -2.89 -10.40
CA GLU A 129 -8.65 -3.46 -10.75
C GLU A 129 -7.52 -2.61 -10.19
N THR A 130 -6.58 -3.25 -9.51
CA THR A 130 -5.39 -2.63 -8.95
C THR A 130 -4.14 -3.28 -9.49
N THR A 131 -3.14 -2.48 -9.82
CA THR A 131 -1.78 -2.94 -10.12
C THR A 131 -0.84 -2.48 -9.01
N TYR A 132 0.11 -3.33 -8.65
CA TYR A 132 1.15 -2.96 -7.72
C TYR A 132 2.49 -3.60 -8.09
N HIS A 133 3.50 -2.76 -8.06
CA HIS A 133 4.88 -3.15 -8.28
C HIS A 133 5.56 -3.23 -6.91
N VAL A 134 6.22 -4.34 -6.64
CA VAL A 134 6.88 -4.60 -5.34
C VAL A 134 8.38 -4.65 -5.50
N GLY A 135 9.08 -4.11 -4.50
CA GLY A 135 10.54 -3.96 -4.51
C GLY A 135 11.30 -5.21 -4.04
N GLU A 136 10.58 -6.27 -3.63
CA GLU A 136 11.18 -7.52 -3.19
C GLU A 136 10.32 -8.70 -3.65
N PHE A 137 10.90 -9.92 -3.68
CA PHE A 137 10.16 -11.13 -3.99
C PHE A 137 9.23 -11.54 -2.85
N TYR A 138 8.07 -12.11 -3.23
CA TYR A 138 7.18 -12.70 -2.24
C TYR A 138 7.87 -13.85 -1.52
N THR A 139 7.95 -13.74 -0.21
CA THR A 139 8.63 -14.69 0.68
C THR A 139 7.63 -15.17 1.75
N PRO A 140 7.04 -16.37 1.59
CA PRO A 140 5.98 -16.88 2.49
C PRO A 140 6.35 -16.83 3.98
N ASP A 141 7.60 -17.18 4.32
CA ASP A 141 8.08 -17.21 5.72
C ASP A 141 8.30 -15.81 6.32
N ALA A 142 8.35 -14.79 5.48
CA ALA A 142 8.46 -13.39 5.90
C ALA A 142 7.09 -12.68 5.92
N GLU A 143 6.04 -13.33 5.42
CA GLU A 143 4.73 -12.70 5.35
C GLU A 143 4.16 -12.43 6.75
N GLY A 144 3.52 -11.28 6.91
CA GLY A 144 2.78 -10.89 8.09
C GLY A 144 1.53 -10.11 7.74
N GLY A 145 0.65 -9.99 8.71
CA GLY A 145 -0.56 -9.19 8.56
C GLY A 145 -1.14 -8.77 9.90
N LEU A 146 -2.02 -7.77 9.85
CA LEU A 146 -2.79 -7.30 10.99
C LEU A 146 -4.27 -7.28 10.63
N MET A 147 -5.12 -7.49 11.63
CA MET A 147 -6.56 -7.44 11.45
C MET A 147 -6.98 -6.06 10.96
N TYR A 148 -7.77 -6.01 9.91
CA TYR A 148 -8.21 -4.77 9.26
C TYR A 148 -9.04 -3.84 10.15
N ASN A 149 -9.73 -4.39 11.14
CA ASN A 149 -10.55 -3.66 12.13
C ASN A 149 -9.91 -3.62 13.51
N ASP A 150 -8.58 -3.69 13.58
CA ASP A 150 -7.85 -3.60 14.83
C ASP A 150 -8.19 -2.28 15.57
N PRO A 151 -8.66 -2.34 16.84
CA PRO A 151 -9.12 -1.16 17.57
C PRO A 151 -7.98 -0.17 17.89
N ARG A 152 -6.73 -0.63 17.93
CA ARG A 152 -5.56 0.24 18.17
C ARG A 152 -5.15 1.01 16.93
N LEU A 153 -5.32 0.41 15.74
CA LEU A 153 -4.98 1.05 14.46
C LEU A 153 -6.03 2.08 14.04
N ARG A 154 -7.30 1.91 14.48
CA ARG A 154 -8.42 2.82 14.20
C ARG A 154 -8.58 3.14 12.72
N LEU A 155 -8.41 2.12 11.87
CA LEU A 155 -8.57 2.28 10.43
C LEU A 155 -10.03 2.50 10.08
N GLU A 156 -10.31 3.54 9.30
CA GLU A 156 -11.67 3.88 8.89
C GLU A 156 -11.94 3.37 7.48
N TRP A 157 -12.77 2.35 7.37
CA TRP A 157 -13.22 1.79 6.10
C TRP A 157 -14.58 2.39 5.76
N PRO A 158 -14.72 3.07 4.59
CA PRO A 158 -15.93 3.85 4.28
C PRO A 158 -17.16 2.99 3.96
N LEU A 159 -16.98 1.70 3.72
CA LEU A 159 -18.05 0.79 3.33
C LEU A 159 -18.08 -0.44 4.24
N PRO A 160 -19.25 -1.07 4.41
CA PRO A 160 -19.31 -2.41 4.96
C PRO A 160 -18.43 -3.37 4.14
N VAL A 161 -17.72 -4.27 4.82
CA VAL A 161 -16.91 -5.30 4.16
C VAL A 161 -17.86 -6.35 3.55
N THR A 162 -17.87 -6.43 2.23
CA THR A 162 -18.74 -7.38 1.48
C THR A 162 -18.02 -8.66 1.09
N SER A 163 -16.68 -8.62 1.01
CA SER A 163 -15.82 -9.76 0.69
C SER A 163 -14.43 -9.54 1.29
N ILE A 164 -13.90 -10.58 1.90
CA ILE A 164 -12.54 -10.64 2.46
C ILE A 164 -12.04 -12.07 2.32
N SER A 165 -10.74 -12.26 2.11
CA SER A 165 -10.19 -13.61 2.03
C SER A 165 -10.23 -14.32 3.39
N PRO A 166 -10.36 -15.68 3.42
CA PRO A 166 -10.27 -16.43 4.68
C PRO A 166 -8.95 -16.21 5.43
N LYS A 167 -7.87 -15.86 4.71
CA LYS A 167 -6.56 -15.53 5.27
C LYS A 167 -6.63 -14.18 5.97
N ASP A 168 -7.12 -13.15 5.28
CA ASP A 168 -7.19 -11.79 5.82
C ASP A 168 -8.14 -11.67 7.02
N ALA A 169 -9.20 -12.47 7.01
CA ALA A 169 -10.14 -12.56 8.14
C ALA A 169 -9.58 -13.28 9.38
N LYS A 170 -8.38 -13.83 9.31
CA LYS A 170 -7.73 -14.58 10.40
C LYS A 170 -6.47 -13.92 10.93
N TRP A 171 -6.09 -12.76 10.40
CA TRP A 171 -4.97 -12.02 10.97
C TRP A 171 -5.23 -11.69 12.44
N LYS A 172 -4.18 -11.63 13.21
CA LYS A 172 -4.25 -11.31 14.64
C LYS A 172 -4.40 -9.82 14.87
N LEU A 173 -4.94 -9.48 16.04
CA LEU A 173 -4.92 -8.12 16.53
C LEU A 173 -3.49 -7.72 16.93
N LEU A 174 -3.18 -6.44 16.86
CA LEU A 174 -1.87 -5.90 17.19
C LEU A 174 -1.44 -6.27 18.62
N ASP A 175 -2.36 -6.24 19.58
CA ASP A 175 -2.08 -6.60 20.99
C ASP A 175 -1.53 -8.02 21.14
N GLU A 176 -1.88 -8.92 20.24
CA GLU A 176 -1.42 -10.31 20.28
C GLU A 176 -0.01 -10.49 19.67
N VAL A 177 0.40 -9.58 18.79
CA VAL A 177 1.62 -9.74 17.97
C VAL A 177 2.58 -8.55 18.06
N GLU A 178 2.27 -7.48 18.79
CA GLU A 178 3.08 -6.26 18.82
C GLU A 178 4.55 -6.52 19.19
N GLY A 179 4.79 -7.40 20.15
CA GLY A 179 6.16 -7.74 20.54
C GLY A 179 6.97 -8.37 19.40
N GLU A 180 6.35 -9.22 18.60
CA GLU A 180 6.98 -9.79 17.40
C GLU A 180 7.15 -8.74 16.31
N VAL A 181 6.10 -7.97 16.03
CA VAL A 181 6.13 -6.90 15.01
C VAL A 181 7.25 -5.92 15.33
N ARG A 182 7.32 -5.39 16.54
CA ARG A 182 8.38 -4.45 16.96
C ARG A 182 9.77 -5.05 16.78
N ARG A 183 9.98 -6.27 17.24
CA ARG A 183 11.30 -6.94 17.17
C ARG A 183 11.73 -7.17 15.71
N ARG A 184 10.83 -7.68 14.86
CA ARG A 184 11.16 -8.02 13.47
C ARG A 184 11.16 -6.80 12.54
N MET A 185 10.39 -5.75 12.88
CA MET A 185 10.36 -4.49 12.13
C MET A 185 11.41 -3.48 12.58
N ALA A 186 12.17 -3.74 13.64
CA ALA A 186 13.28 -2.87 14.02
C ALA A 186 14.29 -2.74 12.87
N ALA A 187 14.92 -1.55 12.75
CA ALA A 187 16.02 -1.38 11.82
C ALA A 187 17.14 -2.35 12.20
N THR A 188 17.64 -3.12 11.23
CA THR A 188 18.89 -3.85 11.40
C THR A 188 20.01 -2.82 11.47
N ALA A 189 20.78 -2.86 12.56
CA ALA A 189 21.96 -2.01 12.75
C ALA A 189 23.01 -2.24 11.66
#